data_a4f932d9b375f2512f022183dbe71f8a
#
_entry.id   a4f932d9b375f2512f022183dbe71f8a
#
_cell.length_a   1.000
_cell.length_b   1.000
_cell.length_c   1.000
_cell.angle_alpha   90.00
_cell.angle_beta   90.00
_cell.angle_gamma   90.00
#
_symmetry.space_group_name_H-M   'P 1'
#
loop_
_entity.id
_entity.type
_entity.pdbx_description
1 polymer ?
#
loop_
_entity_poly.entity_id
_entity_poly.type
_entity_poly.pdbx_seq_one_letter_code
_entity_poly.pdbx_strand_id
1 'polypeptide(L)' 'MCLAVPGELIRIEEHADPLWRTGQVSFGGILRQVSLACVPEARVGDQLLVHVGFALGVWDPDDDGEEP' A
#
# COMPACT_ATOMS: atom_id res chain seq x y z
N MET A 1 -18.05 -3.54 8.77
CA MET A 1 -16.75 -3.47 9.26
C MET A 1 -15.75 -3.39 8.15
N CYS A 2 -14.83 -2.50 8.23
CA CYS A 2 -13.85 -2.33 7.18
C CYS A 2 -12.55 -2.96 7.58
N LEU A 3 -11.99 -3.76 6.70
CA LEU A 3 -10.74 -4.43 6.97
C LEU A 3 -9.71 -4.01 5.95
N ALA A 4 -8.51 -3.77 6.41
CA ALA A 4 -7.40 -3.52 5.51
C ALA A 4 -6.99 -4.83 4.85
N VAL A 5 -6.66 -4.78 3.58
CA VAL A 5 -6.29 -5.96 2.82
C VAL A 5 -4.85 -5.80 2.36
N PRO A 6 -3.99 -6.79 2.59
CA PRO A 6 -2.61 -6.69 2.15
C PRO A 6 -2.50 -6.89 0.64
N GLY A 7 -1.62 -6.15 0.02
CA GLY A 7 -1.33 -6.28 -1.40
C GLY A 7 0.10 -5.87 -1.67
N GLU A 8 0.65 -6.33 -2.77
CA GLU A 8 2.02 -6.04 -3.11
C GLU A 8 2.10 -4.82 -4.03
N LEU A 9 2.93 -3.86 -3.68
CA LEU A 9 3.11 -2.66 -4.50
C LEU A 9 3.96 -3.02 -5.70
N ILE A 10 3.38 -2.94 -6.88
CA ILE A 10 4.05 -3.34 -8.11
C ILE A 10 4.69 -2.15 -8.79
N ARG A 11 4.08 -0.99 -8.73
CA ARG A 11 4.53 0.16 -9.47
C ARG A 11 4.12 1.42 -8.75
N ILE A 12 4.95 2.44 -8.81
CA ILE A 12 4.66 3.72 -8.21
C ILE A 12 4.58 4.76 -9.30
N GLU A 13 3.55 5.61 -9.22
CA GLU A 13 3.41 6.72 -10.13
C GLU A 13 3.67 7.98 -9.33
N GLU A 14 4.82 8.56 -9.57
CA GLU A 14 5.23 9.74 -8.82
C GLU A 14 4.48 10.96 -9.29
N HIS A 15 4.37 11.92 -8.41
CA HIS A 15 3.70 13.15 -8.72
C HIS A 15 4.47 14.26 -8.01
N ALA A 16 4.40 15.46 -8.55
CA ALA A 16 5.10 16.57 -7.94
C ALA A 16 4.60 16.83 -6.52
N ASP A 17 3.30 16.63 -6.31
CA ASP A 17 2.72 16.78 -4.99
C ASP A 17 2.60 15.40 -4.36
N PRO A 18 3.24 15.13 -3.24
CA PRO A 18 3.17 13.80 -2.61
C PRO A 18 1.76 13.35 -2.27
N LEU A 19 0.83 14.27 -2.11
CA LEU A 19 -0.54 13.89 -1.82
C LEU A 19 -1.20 13.18 -2.99
N TRP A 20 -0.65 13.35 -4.20
CA TRP A 20 -1.23 12.71 -5.38
C TRP A 20 -0.44 11.51 -5.83
N ARG A 21 0.55 11.10 -5.06
CA ARG A 21 1.33 9.93 -5.39
C ARG A 21 0.48 8.69 -5.28
N THR A 22 0.51 7.85 -6.30
CA THR A 22 -0.31 6.63 -6.32
C THR A 22 0.56 5.46 -6.73
N GLY A 23 0.02 4.27 -6.59
CA GLY A 23 0.71 3.07 -6.99
C GLY A 23 -0.25 2.00 -7.47
N GLN A 24 0.28 1.02 -8.15
CA GLN A 24 -0.47 -0.15 -8.57
C GLN A 24 -0.16 -1.26 -7.58
N VAL A 25 -1.19 -1.79 -6.96
CA VAL A 25 -1.05 -2.83 -5.96
C VAL A 25 -1.73 -4.10 -6.44
N SER A 26 -1.06 -5.21 -6.30
CA SER A 26 -1.58 -6.50 -6.71
C SER A 26 -2.23 -7.21 -5.53
N PHE A 27 -3.49 -7.58 -5.71
CA PHE A 27 -4.23 -8.34 -4.72
C PHE A 27 -4.51 -9.70 -5.35
N GLY A 28 -3.56 -10.61 -5.21
CA GLY A 28 -3.73 -11.94 -5.79
C GLY A 28 -3.81 -11.94 -7.29
N GLY A 29 -3.09 -11.05 -7.94
CA GLY A 29 -3.09 -10.96 -9.40
C GLY A 29 -3.99 -9.88 -9.96
N ILE A 30 -4.82 -9.28 -9.13
CA ILE A 30 -5.68 -8.19 -9.60
C ILE A 30 -5.01 -6.88 -9.22
N LEU A 31 -4.76 -6.04 -10.21
CA LEU A 31 -4.09 -4.78 -9.97
C LEU A 31 -5.09 -3.68 -9.73
N ARG A 32 -4.83 -2.88 -8.72
CA ARG A 32 -5.67 -1.74 -8.41
C ARG A 32 -4.80 -0.53 -8.12
N GLN A 33 -5.29 0.64 -8.47
CA GLN A 33 -4.59 1.87 -8.16
C GLN A 33 -4.97 2.30 -6.76
N VAL A 34 -3.98 2.62 -5.94
CA VAL A 34 -4.25 3.08 -4.58
C VAL A 34 -3.45 4.34 -4.31
N SER A 35 -3.93 5.15 -3.39
CA SER A 35 -3.24 6.36 -2.99
C SER A 35 -2.12 6.02 -2.04
N LEU A 36 -0.95 6.61 -2.23
CA LEU A 36 0.18 6.41 -1.36
C LEU A 36 0.44 7.64 -0.49
N ALA A 37 -0.54 8.51 -0.36
CA ALA A 37 -0.35 9.75 0.39
C ALA A 37 0.04 9.51 1.85
N CYS A 38 -0.45 8.44 2.44
CA CYS A 38 -0.16 8.12 3.83
C CYS A 38 1.09 7.28 4.03
N VAL A 39 1.72 6.84 2.96
CA VAL A 39 2.90 5.97 3.06
C VAL A 39 4.00 6.47 2.13
N PRO A 40 4.55 7.63 2.40
CA PRO A 40 5.58 8.19 1.52
C PRO A 40 6.84 7.33 1.46
N GLU A 41 7.02 6.45 2.43
CA GLU A 41 8.20 5.59 2.45
C GLU A 41 8.02 4.30 1.63
N ALA A 42 6.85 4.05 1.08
CA ALA A 42 6.59 2.79 0.36
C ALA A 42 7.43 2.69 -0.90
N ARG A 43 7.86 1.49 -1.21
CA ARG A 43 8.66 1.20 -2.39
C ARG A 43 8.08 0.01 -3.11
N VAL A 44 8.43 -0.11 -4.40
CA VAL A 44 8.02 -1.26 -5.19
C VAL A 44 8.52 -2.54 -4.51
N GLY A 45 7.64 -3.50 -4.39
CA GLY A 45 7.95 -4.76 -3.72
C GLY A 45 7.45 -4.83 -2.30
N ASP A 46 7.07 -3.69 -1.73
CA ASP A 46 6.56 -3.69 -0.37
C ASP A 46 5.15 -4.25 -0.33
N GLN A 47 4.81 -4.87 0.79
CA GLN A 47 3.45 -5.27 1.06
C GLN A 47 2.77 -4.11 1.76
N LEU A 48 1.63 -3.71 1.26
CA LEU A 48 0.89 -2.60 1.83
C LEU A 48 -0.44 -3.07 2.38
N LEU A 49 -0.90 -2.45 3.45
CA LEU A 49 -2.25 -2.67 3.94
C LEU A 49 -3.12 -1.57 3.35
N VAL A 50 -4.12 -1.97 2.58
CA VAL A 50 -4.94 -1.05 1.84
C VAL A 50 -6.37 -1.06 2.35
N HIS A 51 -6.95 0.12 2.53
CA HIS A 51 -8.31 0.26 3.02
C HIS A 51 -8.96 1.38 2.21
N VAL A 52 -10.05 1.05 1.55
CA VAL A 52 -10.83 2.02 0.77
C VAL A 52 -9.96 2.75 -0.25
N GLY A 53 -9.05 2.03 -0.89
CA GLY A 53 -8.22 2.62 -1.94
C GLY A 53 -7.05 3.43 -1.46
N PHE A 54 -6.81 3.46 -0.14
CA PHE A 54 -5.66 4.16 0.43
C PHE A 54 -4.74 3.15 1.10
N ALA A 55 -3.46 3.29 0.88
CA ALA A 55 -2.50 2.48 1.61
C ALA A 55 -2.33 3.10 3.00
N LEU A 56 -2.50 2.30 4.02
CA LEU A 56 -2.42 2.76 5.40
C LEU A 56 -1.04 2.59 6.00
N GLY A 57 -0.29 1.65 5.51
CA GLY A 57 1.04 1.41 6.04
C GLY A 57 1.70 0.27 5.29
N VAL A 58 2.96 0.08 5.54
CA VAL A 58 3.72 -1.03 4.96
C VAL A 58 3.60 -2.20 5.92
N TRP A 59 3.19 -3.34 5.39
CA TRP A 59 3.01 -4.52 6.21
C TRP A 59 4.23 -5.41 6.07
N ASP A 60 4.79 -5.81 7.20
CA ASP A 60 5.94 -6.68 7.21
C ASP A 60 5.51 -8.03 7.74
N PRO A 61 5.40 -9.02 6.91
CA PRO A 61 4.95 -10.32 7.37
C PRO A 61 5.88 -10.97 8.39
N ASP A 62 7.15 -10.54 8.41
CA ASP A 62 8.06 -11.10 9.35
C ASP A 62 7.92 -10.47 10.72
N ASP A 63 7.27 -9.39 10.85
CA ASP A 63 7.13 -8.71 12.05
C ASP A 63 5.95 -9.18 12.80
N ASP A 64 5.61 -10.29 12.84
CA ASP A 64 4.72 -10.96 13.51
C ASP A 64 3.84 -10.31 14.46
N GLY A 65 3.58 -9.31 14.38
CA GLY A 65 2.63 -8.82 15.05
C GLY A 65 2.59 -8.56 16.33
N GLU A 66 3.34 -8.26 16.71
CA GLU A 66 3.36 -7.99 17.79
C GLU A 66 2.43 -7.07 18.12
N GLU A 67 1.65 -6.97 18.02
CA GLU A 67 0.79 -6.18 18.18
C GLU A 67 0.64 -5.64 19.19
N PRO A 68 0.41 -4.90 19.46
CA PRO A 68 0.34 -4.17 20.63
C PRO A 68 -0.85 -4.43 21.40
#